data_6303e7e78a06e3d29ecf51efb0935021
#
_entry.id   6303e7e78a06e3d29ecf51efb0935021
#
_cell.length_a   1.000
_cell.length_b   1.000
_cell.length_c   1.000
_cell.angle_alpha   90.00
_cell.angle_beta   90.00
_cell.angle_gamma   90.00
#
_symmetry.space_group_name_H-M   'P 1'
#
loop_
_entity.id
_entity.type
_entity.pdbx_description
1 polymer ?
#
loop_
_entity_poly.entity_id
_entity_poly.type
_entity_poly.pdbx_seq_one_letter_code
_entity_poly.pdbx_strand_id
1 'polypeptide(L)'
;DDAIMATLCEYLNQLDAQNMYAHEANSVYIPTPVIYGTAESGDDIYVFCNLWSFWYYRNGNTLECESGGEAPARLLLHPDSDAASGYEVTEDLRTGDGSEYAAGIEKFCEGFPGMADRYFHSEKSDTDDIRTELIRMYVQDNDLDIKYYKDYGWDPVLVQ
;
A
#
# COMPACT_ATOMS: atom_id res chain seq x y z
N ASP A 1 6.23 -10.20 7.11
CA ASP A 1 5.42 -11.40 6.93
C ASP A 1 4.65 -11.31 5.62
N ASP A 2 4.82 -12.32 4.75
CA ASP A 2 4.23 -12.33 3.41
C ASP A 2 2.69 -12.39 3.46
N ALA A 3 2.11 -13.06 4.46
CA ALA A 3 0.67 -13.14 4.63
C ALA A 3 0.05 -11.78 4.99
N ILE A 4 0.72 -11.01 5.82
CA ILE A 4 0.28 -9.67 6.18
C ILE A 4 0.35 -8.75 4.96
N MET A 5 1.46 -8.75 4.24
CA MET A 5 1.60 -7.95 3.01
C MET A 5 0.54 -8.33 1.98
N ALA A 6 0.29 -9.61 1.76
CA ALA A 6 -0.75 -10.09 0.85
C ALA A 6 -2.14 -9.60 1.27
N THR A 7 -2.44 -9.63 2.57
CA THR A 7 -3.71 -9.13 3.11
C THR A 7 -3.90 -7.64 2.82
N LEU A 8 -2.87 -6.83 3.04
CA LEU A 8 -2.94 -5.40 2.80
C LEU A 8 -3.12 -5.09 1.31
N CYS A 9 -2.41 -5.80 0.43
CA CYS A 9 -2.57 -5.64 -1.01
C CYS A 9 -3.97 -6.03 -1.49
N GLU A 10 -4.51 -7.15 -1.02
CA GLU A 10 -5.89 -7.55 -1.33
C GLU A 10 -6.90 -6.51 -0.87
N TYR A 11 -6.73 -6.03 0.37
CA TYR A 11 -7.60 -5.02 0.95
C TYR A 11 -7.62 -3.74 0.12
N LEU A 12 -6.45 -3.24 -0.26
CA LEU A 12 -6.34 -2.04 -1.09
C LEU A 12 -6.91 -2.25 -2.50
N ASN A 13 -6.69 -3.41 -3.10
CA ASN A 13 -7.28 -3.75 -4.39
C ASN A 13 -8.81 -3.78 -4.33
N GLN A 14 -9.38 -4.31 -3.24
CA GLN A 14 -10.83 -4.32 -3.03
C GLN A 14 -11.39 -2.91 -2.89
N LEU A 15 -10.70 -2.04 -2.14
CA LEU A 15 -11.09 -0.64 -1.99
C LEU A 15 -11.03 0.12 -3.33
N ASP A 16 -10.00 -0.10 -4.13
CA ASP A 16 -9.89 0.50 -5.46
C ASP A 16 -11.00 0.03 -6.39
N ALA A 17 -11.33 -1.26 -6.36
CA ALA A 17 -12.42 -1.82 -7.16
C ALA A 17 -13.79 -1.26 -6.78
N GLN A 18 -13.98 -0.84 -5.53
CA GLN A 18 -15.20 -0.22 -5.02
C GLN A 18 -15.25 1.29 -5.29
N ASN A 19 -14.13 1.88 -5.71
CA ASN A 19 -14.06 3.30 -6.00
C ASN A 19 -14.87 3.61 -7.27
N MET A 20 -15.79 4.59 -7.15
CA MET A 20 -16.68 4.98 -8.25
C MET A 20 -15.99 5.83 -9.33
N TYR A 21 -14.73 6.24 -9.12
CA TYR A 21 -13.97 6.94 -10.13
C TYR A 21 -13.52 5.95 -11.19
N ALA A 22 -14.07 6.08 -12.40
CA ALA A 22 -13.65 5.26 -13.52
C ALA A 22 -12.20 5.60 -13.89
N HIS A 23 -11.30 4.67 -13.66
CA HIS A 23 -9.98 4.74 -14.25
C HIS A 23 -10.09 4.50 -15.75
N GLU A 24 -9.23 5.14 -16.52
CA GLU A 24 -9.17 4.87 -17.96
C GLU A 24 -8.80 3.41 -18.23
N ALA A 25 -9.17 2.89 -19.39
CA ALA A 25 -8.97 1.47 -19.74
C ALA A 25 -7.50 1.00 -19.65
N ASN A 26 -6.55 1.94 -19.71
CA ASN A 26 -5.11 1.65 -19.63
C ASN A 26 -4.52 1.91 -18.22
N SER A 27 -5.37 2.22 -17.23
CA SER A 27 -4.91 2.47 -15.87
C SER A 27 -4.57 1.17 -15.16
N VAL A 28 -3.48 1.23 -14.39
CA VAL A 28 -3.01 0.14 -13.55
C VAL A 28 -2.88 0.67 -12.13
N TYR A 29 -3.53 0.01 -11.19
CA TYR A 29 -3.44 0.33 -9.77
C TYR A 29 -2.41 -0.57 -9.09
N ILE A 30 -1.44 0.02 -8.41
CA ILE A 30 -0.42 -0.70 -7.67
C ILE A 30 -0.50 -0.28 -6.19
N PRO A 31 -1.11 -1.11 -5.33
CA PRO A 31 -1.06 -0.88 -3.90
C PRO A 31 0.37 -1.11 -3.41
N THR A 32 0.88 -0.22 -2.57
CA THR A 32 2.25 -0.29 -2.09
C THR A 32 2.31 -0.02 -0.59
N PRO A 33 1.79 -0.95 0.23
CA PRO A 33 1.79 -0.75 1.68
C PRO A 33 3.21 -0.85 2.23
N VAL A 34 3.57 0.13 3.06
CA VAL A 34 4.81 0.12 3.84
C VAL A 34 4.45 -0.23 5.28
N ILE A 35 4.98 -1.32 5.80
CA ILE A 35 4.69 -1.80 7.15
C ILE A 35 5.79 -1.33 8.09
N TYR A 36 5.42 -0.58 9.13
CA TYR A 36 6.34 -0.08 10.15
C TYR A 36 6.49 -1.03 11.32
N GLY A 37 5.47 -1.80 11.62
CA GLY A 37 5.48 -2.76 12.70
C GLY A 37 4.14 -3.45 12.89
N THR A 38 4.16 -4.48 13.73
CA THR A 38 2.97 -5.26 14.07
C THR A 38 2.92 -5.51 15.58
N ALA A 39 1.73 -5.74 16.11
CA ALA A 39 1.52 -6.12 17.50
C ALA A 39 0.38 -7.12 17.61
N GLU A 40 0.60 -8.18 18.35
CA GLU A 40 -0.43 -9.19 18.57
C GLU A 40 -1.45 -8.72 19.61
N SER A 41 -2.72 -9.06 19.42
CA SER A 41 -3.83 -8.81 20.33
C SER A 41 -4.77 -10.02 20.28
N GLY A 42 -4.55 -10.99 21.17
CA GLY A 42 -5.23 -12.28 21.08
C GLY A 42 -4.86 -12.99 19.77
N ASP A 43 -5.87 -13.36 19.00
CA ASP A 43 -5.66 -13.95 17.67
C ASP A 43 -5.49 -12.91 16.59
N ASP A 44 -5.71 -11.64 16.91
CA ASP A 44 -5.65 -10.53 15.96
C ASP A 44 -4.25 -9.92 15.89
N ILE A 45 -3.99 -9.20 14.81
CA ILE A 45 -2.72 -8.50 14.60
C ILE A 45 -3.01 -7.05 14.25
N TYR A 46 -2.47 -6.13 15.04
CA TYR A 46 -2.39 -4.72 14.65
C TYR A 46 -1.26 -4.55 13.64
N VAL A 47 -1.53 -3.86 12.56
CA VAL A 47 -0.53 -3.52 11.56
C VAL A 47 -0.42 -2.00 11.46
N PHE A 48 0.76 -1.48 11.79
CA PHE A 48 1.09 -0.06 11.69
C PHE A 48 1.75 0.16 10.34
N CYS A 49 1.10 0.94 9.48
CA CYS A 49 1.51 1.02 8.08
C CYS A 49 1.19 2.36 7.44
N ASN A 50 1.78 2.59 6.29
CA ASN A 50 1.36 3.64 5.38
C ASN A 50 0.86 2.96 4.11
N LEU A 51 -0.40 3.19 3.79
CA LEU A 51 -1.06 2.56 2.66
C LEU A 51 -0.83 3.40 1.41
N TRP A 52 0.40 3.39 0.91
CA TRP A 52 0.74 4.02 -0.35
C TRP A 52 0.01 3.34 -1.49
N SER A 53 -0.42 4.14 -2.46
CA SER A 53 -1.07 3.68 -3.68
C SER A 53 -0.59 4.48 -4.86
N PHE A 54 -0.38 3.80 -5.98
CA PHE A 54 0.07 4.43 -7.22
C PHE A 54 -0.82 3.98 -8.37
N TRP A 55 -1.15 4.93 -9.23
CA TRP A 55 -1.87 4.68 -10.48
C TRP A 55 -0.94 4.99 -11.65
N TYR A 56 -0.87 4.07 -12.58
CA TYR A 56 -0.04 4.16 -13.77
C TYR A 56 -0.90 4.06 -15.01
N TYR A 57 -0.40 4.58 -16.12
CA TYR A 57 -0.95 4.28 -17.43
C TYR A 57 0.13 3.65 -18.31
N ARG A 58 -0.32 2.84 -19.26
CA ARG A 58 0.58 2.11 -20.16
C ARG A 58 0.95 3.00 -21.34
N ASN A 59 2.24 3.18 -21.55
CA ASN A 59 2.79 3.88 -22.69
C ASN A 59 3.91 3.01 -23.30
N GLY A 60 3.56 2.22 -24.34
CA GLY A 60 4.48 1.25 -24.92
C GLY A 60 4.88 0.19 -23.90
N ASN A 61 6.18 0.05 -23.66
CA ASN A 61 6.74 -0.91 -22.68
C ASN A 61 6.96 -0.30 -21.29
N THR A 62 6.38 0.87 -21.03
CA THR A 62 6.59 1.62 -19.78
C THR A 62 5.27 1.89 -19.09
N LEU A 63 5.22 1.70 -17.78
CA LEU A 63 4.15 2.19 -16.93
C LEU A 63 4.55 3.58 -16.43
N GLU A 64 3.82 4.60 -16.81
CA GLU A 64 4.05 5.98 -16.37
C GLU A 64 3.11 6.34 -15.23
N CYS A 65 3.66 6.90 -14.16
CA CYS A 65 2.89 7.27 -12.98
C CYS A 65 1.96 8.44 -13.30
N GLU A 66 0.66 8.22 -13.11
CA GLU A 66 -0.37 9.25 -13.25
C GLU A 66 -0.58 9.97 -11.93
N SER A 67 -0.69 9.20 -10.84
CA SER A 67 -0.89 9.74 -9.51
C SER A 67 -0.39 8.78 -8.44
N GLY A 68 -0.16 9.30 -7.25
CA GLY A 68 0.20 8.53 -6.09
C GLY A 68 -0.20 9.25 -4.82
N GLY A 69 -0.39 8.52 -3.75
CA GLY A 69 -0.76 9.09 -2.47
C GLY A 69 -0.45 8.15 -1.32
N GLU A 70 -0.33 8.74 -0.14
CA GLU A 70 -0.14 8.01 1.10
C GLU A 70 -1.40 8.02 1.95
N ALA A 71 -1.54 7.02 2.80
CA ALA A 71 -2.60 6.97 3.81
C ALA A 71 -2.07 6.25 5.05
N PRO A 72 -1.47 6.98 5.98
CA PRO A 72 -1.05 6.39 7.25
C PRO A 72 -2.24 5.78 7.98
N ALA A 73 -2.06 4.55 8.46
CA ALA A 73 -3.15 3.78 9.06
C ALA A 73 -2.65 2.83 10.14
N ARG A 74 -3.58 2.44 11.01
CA ARG A 74 -3.45 1.24 11.85
C ARG A 74 -4.60 0.31 11.50
N LEU A 75 -4.28 -0.86 11.01
CA LEU A 75 -5.26 -1.89 10.67
C LEU A 75 -5.30 -2.96 11.75
N LEU A 76 -6.45 -3.58 11.91
CA LEU A 76 -6.58 -4.78 12.71
C LEU A 76 -6.95 -5.94 11.79
N LEU A 77 -6.12 -6.98 11.81
CA LEU A 77 -6.30 -8.18 11.01
C LEU A 77 -6.81 -9.32 11.91
N HIS A 78 -7.86 -9.97 11.46
CA HIS A 78 -8.43 -11.13 12.12
C HIS A 78 -8.22 -12.37 11.25
N PRO A 79 -7.85 -13.53 11.82
CA PRO A 79 -7.72 -14.75 11.04
C PRO A 79 -9.02 -15.10 10.32
N ASP A 80 -8.93 -15.42 9.04
CA ASP A 80 -10.06 -15.80 8.21
C ASP A 80 -9.61 -16.90 7.25
N SER A 81 -10.07 -18.13 7.51
CA SER A 81 -9.69 -19.29 6.71
C SER A 81 -10.27 -19.26 5.30
N ASP A 82 -11.31 -18.44 5.06
CA ASP A 82 -11.93 -18.29 3.74
C ASP A 82 -11.20 -17.24 2.88
N ALA A 83 -10.34 -16.41 3.50
CA ALA A 83 -9.52 -15.46 2.78
C ALA A 83 -8.26 -16.12 2.22
N ALA A 84 -7.89 -15.82 0.98
CA ALA A 84 -6.69 -16.37 0.34
C ALA A 84 -5.41 -16.02 1.11
N SER A 85 -5.34 -14.83 1.69
CA SER A 85 -4.21 -14.37 2.51
C SER A 85 -4.19 -14.92 3.93
N GLY A 86 -5.31 -15.49 4.40
CA GLY A 86 -5.48 -16.01 5.76
C GLY A 86 -6.01 -15.02 6.78
N TYR A 87 -6.24 -13.77 6.39
CA TYR A 87 -6.74 -12.71 7.27
C TYR A 87 -7.77 -11.84 6.57
N GLU A 88 -8.62 -11.20 7.37
CA GLU A 88 -9.49 -10.10 6.95
C GLU A 88 -9.15 -8.84 7.74
N VAL A 89 -9.37 -7.67 7.15
CA VAL A 89 -9.22 -6.38 7.84
C VAL A 89 -10.55 -6.07 8.53
N THR A 90 -10.52 -6.01 9.86
CA THR A 90 -11.72 -5.75 10.68
C THR A 90 -11.77 -4.32 11.23
N GLU A 91 -10.65 -3.61 11.25
CA GLU A 91 -10.58 -2.21 11.68
C GLU A 91 -9.57 -1.47 10.81
N ASP A 92 -9.93 -0.27 10.39
CA ASP A 92 -9.09 0.62 9.58
C ASP A 92 -9.17 2.03 10.18
N LEU A 93 -8.15 2.40 10.96
CA LEU A 93 -8.03 3.74 11.52
C LEU A 93 -7.02 4.52 10.69
N ARG A 94 -7.47 5.63 10.12
CA ARG A 94 -6.63 6.51 9.31
C ARG A 94 -6.47 7.86 9.96
N THR A 95 -5.42 8.57 9.60
CA THR A 95 -5.22 9.95 10.04
C THR A 95 -6.01 10.91 9.13
N GLY A 96 -6.34 12.08 9.65
CA GLY A 96 -6.90 13.17 8.86
C GLY A 96 -5.81 14.00 8.18
N ASP A 97 -6.23 14.99 7.41
CA ASP A 97 -5.34 15.90 6.70
C ASP A 97 -4.98 17.14 7.53
N GLY A 98 -3.93 17.83 7.11
CA GLY A 98 -3.52 19.09 7.72
C GLY A 98 -3.15 18.94 9.19
N SER A 99 -3.78 19.75 10.06
CA SER A 99 -3.50 19.74 11.51
C SER A 99 -3.89 18.42 12.21
N GLU A 100 -4.73 17.60 11.58
CA GLU A 100 -5.16 16.32 12.13
C GLU A 100 -4.24 15.16 11.76
N TYR A 101 -3.29 15.38 10.86
CA TYR A 101 -2.39 14.34 10.38
C TYR A 101 -1.53 13.76 11.50
N ALA A 102 -0.72 14.59 12.14
CA ALA A 102 0.17 14.16 13.22
C ALA A 102 -0.62 13.67 14.45
N ALA A 103 -1.68 14.39 14.82
CA ALA A 103 -2.53 14.01 15.94
C ALA A 103 -3.21 12.65 15.74
N GLY A 104 -3.64 12.35 14.53
CA GLY A 104 -4.23 11.05 14.18
C GLY A 104 -3.22 9.91 14.33
N ILE A 105 -2.00 10.10 13.85
CA ILE A 105 -0.92 9.11 14.00
C ILE A 105 -0.60 8.87 15.47
N GLU A 106 -0.43 9.92 16.25
CA GLU A 106 -0.16 9.82 17.68
C GLU A 106 -1.29 9.08 18.42
N LYS A 107 -2.54 9.34 18.04
CA LYS A 107 -3.71 8.74 18.66
C LYS A 107 -3.75 7.23 18.41
N PHE A 108 -3.60 6.77 17.16
CA PHE A 108 -3.67 5.34 16.90
C PHE A 108 -2.40 4.57 17.28
N CYS A 109 -1.31 5.28 17.59
CA CYS A 109 -0.08 4.70 18.16
C CYS A 109 -0.01 4.75 19.68
N GLU A 110 -1.04 5.27 20.38
CA GLU A 110 -1.07 5.27 21.85
C GLU A 110 -0.91 3.85 22.38
N GLY A 111 -0.04 3.69 23.38
CA GLY A 111 0.28 2.38 23.97
C GLY A 111 1.35 1.59 23.22
N PHE A 112 1.90 2.14 22.13
CA PHE A 112 2.95 1.50 21.33
C PHE A 112 4.15 2.44 21.22
N PRO A 113 5.03 2.47 22.25
CA PRO A 113 6.16 3.42 22.31
C PRO A 113 7.08 3.33 21.09
N GLY A 114 7.44 4.48 20.52
CA GLY A 114 8.33 4.58 19.37
C GLY A 114 7.67 4.33 18.03
N MET A 115 6.41 3.87 18.00
CA MET A 115 5.74 3.55 16.73
C MET A 115 5.42 4.82 15.93
N ALA A 116 4.93 5.88 16.59
CA ALA A 116 4.61 7.14 15.91
C ALA A 116 5.84 7.73 15.20
N ASP A 117 7.02 7.62 15.80
CA ASP A 117 8.26 8.13 15.19
C ASP A 117 8.57 7.47 13.86
N ARG A 118 8.22 6.20 13.69
CA ARG A 118 8.43 5.49 12.41
C ARG A 118 7.61 6.10 11.29
N TYR A 119 6.40 6.57 11.58
CA TYR A 119 5.58 7.30 10.61
C TYR A 119 6.20 8.65 10.25
N PHE A 120 6.67 9.40 11.25
CA PHE A 120 7.19 10.74 11.04
C PHE A 120 8.55 10.77 10.33
N HIS A 121 9.29 9.67 10.36
CA HIS A 121 10.58 9.53 9.65
C HIS A 121 10.44 8.81 8.31
N SER A 122 9.21 8.48 7.89
CA SER A 122 8.98 7.80 6.62
C SER A 122 9.13 8.73 5.42
N GLU A 123 9.58 8.17 4.31
CA GLU A 123 9.77 8.89 3.05
C GLU A 123 9.14 8.10 1.90
N LYS A 124 8.83 8.78 0.80
CA LYS A 124 8.32 8.12 -0.41
C LYS A 124 9.30 7.07 -0.93
N SER A 125 10.60 7.29 -0.77
CA SER A 125 11.63 6.34 -1.18
C SER A 125 11.53 4.99 -0.47
N ASP A 126 10.86 4.91 0.68
CA ASP A 126 10.60 3.64 1.37
C ASP A 126 9.71 2.69 0.54
N THR A 127 9.00 3.23 -0.44
CA THR A 127 8.17 2.45 -1.36
C THR A 127 8.94 1.81 -2.50
N ASP A 128 10.17 2.25 -2.79
CA ASP A 128 10.85 1.96 -4.07
C ASP A 128 11.01 0.46 -4.32
N ASP A 129 11.56 -0.28 -3.37
CA ASP A 129 11.77 -1.73 -3.52
C ASP A 129 10.45 -2.50 -3.55
N ILE A 130 9.52 -2.14 -2.67
CA ILE A 130 8.21 -2.77 -2.58
C ILE A 130 7.43 -2.53 -3.88
N ARG A 131 7.41 -1.30 -4.35
CA ARG A 131 6.71 -0.90 -5.57
C ARG A 131 7.27 -1.61 -6.80
N THR A 132 8.59 -1.66 -6.93
CA THR A 132 9.24 -2.37 -8.03
C THR A 132 8.84 -3.85 -8.07
N GLU A 133 8.84 -4.50 -6.91
CA GLU A 133 8.45 -5.90 -6.81
C GLU A 133 6.97 -6.12 -7.15
N LEU A 134 6.08 -5.28 -6.62
CA LEU A 134 4.65 -5.39 -6.89
C LEU A 134 4.30 -5.11 -8.35
N ILE A 135 4.99 -4.17 -8.99
CA ILE A 135 4.85 -3.93 -10.43
C ILE A 135 5.32 -5.15 -11.21
N ARG A 136 6.47 -5.74 -10.83
CA ARG A 136 6.98 -6.95 -11.48
C ARG A 136 5.97 -8.09 -11.39
N MET A 137 5.40 -8.33 -10.22
CA MET A 137 4.38 -9.36 -10.03
C MET A 137 3.14 -9.09 -10.88
N TYR A 138 2.67 -7.85 -10.91
CA TYR A 138 1.52 -7.46 -11.72
C TYR A 138 1.77 -7.71 -13.21
N VAL A 139 2.94 -7.33 -13.71
CA VAL A 139 3.34 -7.54 -15.11
C VAL A 139 3.39 -9.02 -15.46
N GLN A 140 3.94 -9.85 -14.58
CA GLN A 140 4.02 -11.30 -14.77
C GLN A 140 2.63 -11.96 -14.72
N ASP A 141 1.83 -11.62 -13.71
CA ASP A 141 0.50 -12.22 -13.50
C ASP A 141 -0.48 -11.89 -14.64
N ASN A 142 -0.29 -10.77 -15.30
CA ASN A 142 -1.14 -10.32 -16.40
C ASN A 142 -0.50 -10.50 -17.79
N ASP A 143 0.65 -11.14 -17.85
CA ASP A 143 1.40 -11.41 -19.09
C ASP A 143 1.58 -10.15 -19.96
N LEU A 144 2.05 -9.07 -19.33
CA LEU A 144 2.23 -7.79 -20.00
C LEU A 144 3.65 -7.63 -20.55
N ASP A 145 3.75 -6.97 -21.72
CA ASP A 145 5.04 -6.58 -22.31
C ASP A 145 5.50 -5.23 -21.77
N ILE A 146 5.73 -5.18 -20.46
CA ILE A 146 6.19 -3.99 -19.73
C ILE A 146 7.60 -4.28 -19.20
N LYS A 147 8.53 -3.36 -19.46
CA LYS A 147 9.93 -3.46 -19.02
C LYS A 147 10.31 -2.41 -18.00
N TYR A 148 9.60 -1.28 -17.98
CA TYR A 148 9.96 -0.13 -17.15
C TYR A 148 8.73 0.43 -16.45
N TYR A 149 8.95 1.10 -15.29
CA TYR A 149 8.01 2.09 -14.79
C TYR A 149 8.72 3.43 -14.62
N LYS A 150 7.97 4.51 -14.65
CA LYS A 150 8.54 5.86 -14.61
C LYS A 150 7.66 6.78 -13.78
N ASP A 151 8.26 7.41 -12.76
CA ASP A 151 7.64 8.51 -12.04
C ASP A 151 7.90 9.82 -12.77
N TYR A 152 7.02 10.81 -12.55
CA TYR A 152 7.16 12.12 -13.17
C TYR A 152 8.50 12.77 -12.78
N GLY A 153 9.28 13.17 -13.78
CA GLY A 153 10.56 13.84 -13.57
C GLY A 153 11.72 12.92 -13.22
N TRP A 154 11.53 11.60 -13.20
CA TRP A 154 12.57 10.61 -12.90
C TRP A 154 12.87 9.74 -14.11
N ASP A 155 14.06 9.14 -14.11
CA ASP A 155 14.44 8.18 -15.13
C ASP A 155 13.63 6.89 -15.01
N PRO A 156 13.37 6.17 -16.12
CA PRO A 156 12.71 4.88 -16.09
C PRO A 156 13.46 3.87 -15.20
N VAL A 157 12.70 3.06 -14.48
CA VAL A 157 13.21 1.98 -13.63
C VAL A 157 12.88 0.63 -14.28
N LEU A 158 13.86 -0.24 -14.40
CA LEU A 158 13.70 -1.58 -14.96
C LEU A 158 12.94 -2.48 -13.98
N VAL A 159 11.92 -3.20 -14.49
CA VAL A 159 11.08 -4.10 -13.68
C VAL A 159 11.31 -5.59 -13.99
N GLN A 160 12.38 -5.91 -14.64
CA GLN A 160 12.77 -7.29 -14.96
C GLN A 160 13.88 -7.80 -14.05
#